data_2afcfd2e864cff6dd914eb975425aa07
#
_entry.id   2afcfd2e864cff6dd914eb975425aa07
#
_cell.length_a   1.000
_cell.length_b   1.000
_cell.length_c   1.000
_cell.angle_alpha   90.00
_cell.angle_beta   90.00
_cell.angle_gamma   90.00
#
_symmetry.space_group_name_H-M   'P 1'
#
loop_
_entity.id
_entity.type
_entity.pdbx_description
1 polymer ?
#
loop_
_entity_poly.entity_id
_entity_poly.type
_entity_poly.pdbx_seq_one_letter_code
_entity_poly.pdbx_strand_id
1 'polypeptide(L)'
;MTRRITLSLFLMAFSLSTFLSIAGIIPLISEYFSVPVTMASLFVALFALILSVTGLFLPAYFTKYERKRFFIACLSVFILSSLLQIFIDNFYLALIIRLLPAFFYSSAISIALTIMGELNPDNVNKIVLGVSAGSILGLSISTQVGVTFGYPFVNVWLCLVNVFALTGIYLLFPKMEGHPSNPIKNLNFAREKRFLVSLLFTIFIGVAISMIYNYFSIVLAVLTKVPSDSISTFLFANGIAAVCGTSLFGYFIGKRNNLPIVIYPIVFAIVVILLGLGIEVPGYTFVLLIIFGLLDGSMHTISQYWLSSSIREAPEFANGAYLFINNMNRAVGIFIGGIFVDSGSGLLLLITSVTCFILACPTALYRIKKFPHLR
;
A
#
# COMPACT_ATOMS: atom_id res chain seq x y z
N MET A 1 -17.09 8.95 -24.73
CA MET A 1 -17.54 8.99 -23.33
C MET A 1 -16.58 8.19 -22.43
N THR A 2 -16.35 6.92 -22.68
CA THR A 2 -15.49 6.03 -21.85
C THR A 2 -14.09 6.59 -21.60
N ARG A 3 -13.39 7.16 -22.61
CA ARG A 3 -12.05 7.74 -22.43
C ARG A 3 -12.00 8.90 -21.40
N ARG A 4 -13.04 9.74 -21.35
CA ARG A 4 -13.13 10.85 -20.36
C ARG A 4 -13.34 10.29 -18.95
N ILE A 5 -14.19 9.28 -18.79
CA ILE A 5 -14.43 8.61 -17.52
C ILE A 5 -13.13 7.93 -17.03
N THR A 6 -12.48 7.16 -17.92
CA THR A 6 -11.20 6.50 -17.58
C THR A 6 -10.15 7.50 -17.13
N LEU A 7 -9.99 8.63 -17.83
CA LEU A 7 -8.99 9.65 -17.47
C LEU A 7 -9.30 10.28 -16.10
N SER A 8 -10.56 10.64 -15.85
CA SER A 8 -10.95 11.24 -14.56
C SER A 8 -10.75 10.27 -13.38
N LEU A 9 -11.10 8.99 -13.54
CA LEU A 9 -10.88 7.96 -12.53
C LEU A 9 -9.40 7.63 -12.34
N PHE A 10 -8.60 7.64 -13.42
CA PHE A 10 -7.14 7.51 -13.33
C PHE A 10 -6.53 8.65 -12.50
N LEU A 11 -6.89 9.91 -12.79
CA LEU A 11 -6.42 11.08 -12.04
C LEU A 11 -6.81 11.01 -10.56
N MET A 12 -8.03 10.58 -10.27
CA MET A 12 -8.49 10.37 -8.90
C MET A 12 -7.68 9.26 -8.21
N ALA A 13 -7.52 8.10 -8.84
CA ALA A 13 -6.76 6.98 -8.27
C ALA A 13 -5.29 7.37 -8.03
N PHE A 14 -4.68 8.11 -8.96
CA PHE A 14 -3.35 8.67 -8.82
C PHE A 14 -3.26 9.60 -7.59
N SER A 15 -4.18 10.55 -7.48
CA SER A 15 -4.15 11.56 -6.41
C SER A 15 -4.35 10.95 -5.02
N LEU A 16 -5.34 10.05 -4.89
CA LEU A 16 -5.60 9.36 -3.63
C LEU A 16 -4.40 8.51 -3.18
N SER A 17 -3.76 7.82 -4.13
CA SER A 17 -2.59 6.99 -3.83
C SER A 17 -1.34 7.82 -3.53
N THR A 18 -1.18 8.99 -4.15
CA THR A 18 -0.15 9.98 -3.79
C THR A 18 -0.32 10.43 -2.34
N PHE A 19 -1.55 10.73 -1.91
CA PHE A 19 -1.83 11.12 -0.54
C PHE A 19 -1.45 10.02 0.48
N LEU A 20 -1.66 8.74 0.15
CA LEU A 20 -1.28 7.62 1.00
C LEU A 20 0.25 7.47 1.12
N SER A 21 1.00 7.85 0.10
CA SER A 21 2.43 7.51 -0.07
C SER A 21 3.34 8.56 0.56
N ILE A 22 3.33 8.66 1.90
CA ILE A 22 4.16 9.58 2.68
C ILE A 22 5.17 8.89 3.61
N ALA A 23 5.38 7.58 3.45
CA ALA A 23 6.31 6.86 4.31
C ALA A 23 7.75 7.43 4.23
N GLY A 24 8.13 8.00 3.09
CA GLY A 24 9.45 8.63 2.91
C GLY A 24 9.67 9.89 3.74
N ILE A 25 8.62 10.52 4.28
CA ILE A 25 8.73 11.73 5.12
C ILE A 25 8.47 11.47 6.61
N ILE A 26 8.42 10.21 7.06
CA ILE A 26 8.27 9.91 8.50
C ILE A 26 9.33 10.62 9.35
N PRO A 27 10.63 10.68 8.95
CA PRO A 27 11.64 11.44 9.70
C PRO A 27 11.29 12.92 9.82
N LEU A 28 10.81 13.53 8.73
CA LEU A 28 10.43 14.96 8.71
C LEU A 28 9.20 15.24 9.62
N ILE A 29 8.25 14.30 9.66
CA ILE A 29 7.10 14.39 10.59
C ILE A 29 7.59 14.31 12.03
N SER A 30 8.50 13.39 12.32
CA SER A 30 9.13 13.24 13.66
C SER A 30 9.83 14.53 14.10
N GLU A 31 10.62 15.11 13.21
CA GLU A 31 11.33 16.36 13.46
C GLU A 31 10.38 17.55 13.63
N TYR A 32 9.43 17.74 12.68
CA TYR A 32 8.49 18.87 12.66
C TYR A 32 7.63 18.93 13.94
N PHE A 33 7.11 17.80 14.40
CA PHE A 33 6.28 17.73 15.61
C PHE A 33 7.07 17.44 16.89
N SER A 34 8.40 17.24 16.81
CA SER A 34 9.26 16.86 17.92
C SER A 34 8.76 15.63 18.69
N VAL A 35 8.36 14.59 17.93
CA VAL A 35 7.85 13.31 18.47
C VAL A 35 8.73 12.14 18.04
N PRO A 36 8.74 11.02 18.78
CA PRO A 36 9.43 9.79 18.36
C PRO A 36 8.98 9.30 16.98
N VAL A 37 9.86 8.60 16.26
CA VAL A 37 9.57 8.04 14.93
C VAL A 37 8.37 7.09 14.98
N THR A 38 8.21 6.31 16.07
CA THR A 38 7.02 5.47 16.29
C THR A 38 5.73 6.28 16.25
N MET A 39 5.70 7.45 16.91
CA MET A 39 4.52 8.32 16.88
C MET A 39 4.31 8.92 15.49
N ALA A 40 5.36 9.41 14.83
CA ALA A 40 5.28 9.94 13.46
C ALA A 40 4.76 8.89 12.48
N SER A 41 5.14 7.62 12.65
CA SER A 41 4.69 6.51 11.80
C SER A 41 3.18 6.24 11.89
N LEU A 42 2.50 6.71 12.95
CA LEU A 42 1.04 6.60 13.09
C LEU A 42 0.28 7.32 11.96
N PHE A 43 0.86 8.35 11.33
CA PHE A 43 0.30 9.00 10.14
C PHE A 43 0.09 8.02 8.98
N VAL A 44 0.88 6.97 8.89
CA VAL A 44 0.77 5.92 7.87
C VAL A 44 0.10 4.67 8.42
N ALA A 45 0.48 4.24 9.63
CA ALA A 45 -0.02 3.00 10.24
C ALA A 45 -1.53 3.05 10.54
N LEU A 46 -2.00 4.11 11.23
CA LEU A 46 -3.43 4.26 11.53
C LEU A 46 -4.25 4.52 10.27
N PHE A 47 -3.69 5.25 9.29
CA PHE A 47 -4.33 5.42 8.00
C PHE A 47 -4.57 4.07 7.33
N ALA A 48 -3.54 3.21 7.25
CA ALA A 48 -3.63 1.86 6.70
C ALA A 48 -4.60 0.96 7.50
N LEU A 49 -4.63 1.09 8.83
CA LEU A 49 -5.57 0.37 9.68
C LEU A 49 -7.03 0.75 9.37
N ILE A 50 -7.32 2.05 9.26
CA ILE A 50 -8.67 2.54 8.90
C ILE A 50 -9.03 2.06 7.49
N LEU A 51 -8.12 2.14 6.51
CA LEU A 51 -8.34 1.58 5.17
C LEU A 51 -8.70 0.11 5.19
N SER A 52 -8.03 -0.65 6.04
CA SER A 52 -8.29 -2.08 6.22
C SER A 52 -9.73 -2.32 6.67
N VAL A 53 -10.11 -1.75 7.80
CA VAL A 53 -11.44 -1.95 8.39
C VAL A 53 -12.55 -1.40 7.49
N THR A 54 -12.40 -0.18 7.01
CA THR A 54 -13.43 0.51 6.21
C THR A 54 -13.59 -0.10 4.82
N GLY A 55 -12.51 -0.63 4.24
CA GLY A 55 -12.51 -1.26 2.93
C GLY A 55 -13.42 -2.49 2.81
N LEU A 56 -13.73 -3.16 3.93
CA LEU A 56 -14.65 -4.30 3.95
C LEU A 56 -16.14 -3.90 3.89
N PHE A 57 -16.50 -2.77 4.48
CA PHE A 57 -17.92 -2.44 4.73
C PHE A 57 -18.38 -1.19 4.00
N LEU A 58 -17.55 -0.13 3.98
CA LEU A 58 -17.97 1.17 3.47
C LEU A 58 -18.20 1.24 1.95
N PRO A 59 -17.48 0.51 1.07
CA PRO A 59 -17.76 0.54 -0.36
C PRO A 59 -19.23 0.22 -0.66
N ALA A 60 -19.77 -0.84 -0.06
CA ALA A 60 -21.15 -1.23 -0.25
C ALA A 60 -22.18 -0.21 0.27
N TYR A 61 -21.82 0.52 1.34
CA TYR A 61 -22.66 1.61 1.85
C TYR A 61 -22.68 2.80 0.89
N PHE A 62 -21.53 3.15 0.32
CA PHE A 62 -21.42 4.31 -0.56
C PHE A 62 -21.87 4.06 -1.99
N THR A 63 -21.95 2.80 -2.46
CA THR A 63 -22.45 2.46 -3.82
C THR A 63 -23.90 2.88 -4.07
N LYS A 64 -24.70 3.12 -3.05
CA LYS A 64 -26.07 3.62 -3.18
C LYS A 64 -26.20 5.09 -3.58
N TYR A 65 -25.15 5.88 -3.37
CA TYR A 65 -25.16 7.32 -3.69
C TYR A 65 -24.77 7.59 -5.14
N GLU A 66 -25.16 8.75 -5.66
CA GLU A 66 -24.70 9.22 -6.97
C GLU A 66 -23.18 9.26 -7.00
N ARG A 67 -22.59 8.52 -7.94
CA ARG A 67 -21.15 8.26 -8.01
C ARG A 67 -20.30 9.53 -8.15
N LYS A 68 -20.76 10.51 -8.97
CA LYS A 68 -20.06 11.79 -9.14
C LYS A 68 -20.03 12.61 -7.86
N ARG A 69 -21.17 12.72 -7.17
CA ARG A 69 -21.25 13.45 -5.88
C ARG A 69 -20.37 12.80 -4.82
N PHE A 70 -20.35 11.47 -4.77
CA PHE A 70 -19.49 10.74 -3.86
C PHE A 70 -18.00 11.02 -4.11
N PHE A 71 -17.54 11.00 -5.37
CA PHE A 71 -16.13 11.30 -5.69
C PHE A 71 -15.75 12.75 -5.40
N ILE A 72 -16.65 13.71 -5.67
CA ILE A 72 -16.44 15.12 -5.30
C ILE A 72 -16.32 15.27 -3.78
N ALA A 73 -17.24 14.69 -3.00
CA ALA A 73 -17.17 14.72 -1.54
C ALA A 73 -15.89 14.07 -1.02
N CYS A 74 -15.52 12.91 -1.54
CA CYS A 74 -14.27 12.22 -1.21
C CYS A 74 -13.05 13.13 -1.41
N LEU A 75 -12.85 13.64 -2.64
CA LEU A 75 -11.71 14.50 -2.96
C LEU A 75 -11.72 15.81 -2.16
N SER A 76 -12.89 16.38 -1.86
CA SER A 76 -13.01 17.55 -1.00
C SER A 76 -12.49 17.27 0.43
N VAL A 77 -12.74 16.09 0.98
CA VAL A 77 -12.20 15.68 2.29
C VAL A 77 -10.67 15.58 2.24
N PHE A 78 -10.10 15.04 1.15
CA PHE A 78 -8.64 14.96 0.97
C PHE A 78 -8.01 16.34 0.84
N ILE A 79 -8.63 17.25 0.08
CA ILE A 79 -8.18 18.64 -0.07
C ILE A 79 -8.24 19.37 1.28
N LEU A 80 -9.36 19.27 1.98
CA LEU A 80 -9.54 19.93 3.27
C LEU A 80 -8.55 19.41 4.31
N SER A 81 -8.33 18.08 4.36
CA SER A 81 -7.34 17.47 5.22
C SER A 81 -5.93 17.99 4.93
N SER A 82 -5.52 18.05 3.66
CA SER A 82 -4.21 18.59 3.27
C SER A 82 -4.09 20.07 3.61
N LEU A 83 -5.12 20.85 3.31
CA LEU A 83 -5.11 22.30 3.55
C LEU A 83 -4.98 22.63 5.04
N LEU A 84 -5.75 21.95 5.90
CA LEU A 84 -5.70 22.17 7.34
C LEU A 84 -4.33 21.80 7.92
N GLN A 85 -3.71 20.71 7.44
CA GLN A 85 -2.40 20.26 7.92
C GLN A 85 -1.25 21.23 7.63
N ILE A 86 -1.43 22.21 6.72
CA ILE A 86 -0.43 23.26 6.47
C ILE A 86 -0.26 24.18 7.70
N PHE A 87 -1.32 24.39 8.47
CA PHE A 87 -1.40 25.37 9.55
C PHE A 87 -1.41 24.77 10.94
N ILE A 88 -1.27 23.44 11.06
CA ILE A 88 -1.40 22.75 12.34
C ILE A 88 -0.03 22.32 12.86
N ASP A 89 0.32 22.83 14.04
CA ASP A 89 1.55 22.49 14.76
C ASP A 89 1.32 21.44 15.86
N ASN A 90 0.05 21.10 16.15
CA ASN A 90 -0.28 20.06 17.12
C ASN A 90 -0.33 18.69 16.47
N PHE A 91 0.53 17.75 16.90
CA PHE A 91 0.64 16.40 16.37
C PHE A 91 -0.69 15.63 16.37
N TYR A 92 -1.41 15.62 17.49
CA TYR A 92 -2.65 14.83 17.60
C TYR A 92 -3.77 15.37 16.73
N LEU A 93 -3.87 16.70 16.62
CA LEU A 93 -4.84 17.34 15.73
C LEU A 93 -4.51 17.07 14.27
N ALA A 94 -3.25 17.19 13.87
CA ALA A 94 -2.79 16.85 12.53
C ALA A 94 -3.05 15.37 12.18
N LEU A 95 -2.78 14.46 13.14
CA LEU A 95 -3.06 13.03 12.99
C LEU A 95 -4.56 12.77 12.76
N ILE A 96 -5.43 13.31 13.61
CA ILE A 96 -6.89 13.14 13.48
C ILE A 96 -7.39 13.63 12.11
N ILE A 97 -6.95 14.83 11.69
CA ILE A 97 -7.34 15.40 10.40
C ILE A 97 -6.84 14.54 9.24
N ARG A 98 -5.63 14.00 9.36
CA ARG A 98 -5.07 13.11 8.35
C ARG A 98 -5.86 11.80 8.20
N LEU A 99 -6.44 11.29 9.28
CA LEU A 99 -7.17 10.03 9.25
C LEU A 99 -8.57 10.14 8.62
N LEU A 100 -9.16 11.33 8.53
CA LEU A 100 -10.49 11.52 7.95
C LEU A 100 -10.61 11.01 6.49
N PRO A 101 -9.67 11.30 5.57
CA PRO A 101 -9.73 10.77 4.20
C PRO A 101 -9.68 9.24 4.10
N ALA A 102 -9.09 8.55 5.10
CA ALA A 102 -8.97 7.09 5.08
C ALA A 102 -10.32 6.37 4.99
N PHE A 103 -11.38 6.95 5.57
CA PHE A 103 -12.73 6.39 5.51
C PHE A 103 -13.30 6.33 4.08
N PHE A 104 -12.81 7.17 3.18
CA PHE A 104 -13.34 7.30 1.82
C PHE A 104 -12.46 6.64 0.76
N TYR A 105 -11.15 6.49 1.03
CA TYR A 105 -10.17 5.98 0.05
C TYR A 105 -10.58 4.64 -0.57
N SER A 106 -10.75 3.61 0.27
CA SER A 106 -11.05 2.25 -0.20
C SER A 106 -12.34 2.19 -0.99
N SER A 107 -13.35 2.97 -0.57
CA SER A 107 -14.63 3.07 -1.27
C SER A 107 -14.49 3.74 -2.63
N ALA A 108 -13.71 4.82 -2.73
CA ALA A 108 -13.49 5.52 -3.98
C ALA A 108 -12.78 4.64 -5.02
N ILE A 109 -11.74 3.93 -4.61
CA ILE A 109 -11.01 3.01 -5.50
C ILE A 109 -11.89 1.82 -5.90
N SER A 110 -12.60 1.21 -4.95
CA SER A 110 -13.49 0.07 -5.22
C SER A 110 -14.59 0.45 -6.23
N ILE A 111 -15.27 1.59 -6.01
CA ILE A 111 -16.33 2.09 -6.91
C ILE A 111 -15.74 2.42 -8.29
N ALA A 112 -14.55 3.01 -8.36
CA ALA A 112 -13.88 3.31 -9.64
C ALA A 112 -13.56 2.03 -10.44
N LEU A 113 -13.06 0.98 -9.78
CA LEU A 113 -12.79 -0.32 -10.40
C LEU A 113 -14.08 -0.98 -10.90
N THR A 114 -15.16 -0.92 -10.11
CA THR A 114 -16.48 -1.44 -10.49
C THR A 114 -17.02 -0.73 -11.73
N ILE A 115 -17.00 0.62 -11.75
CA ILE A 115 -17.44 1.41 -12.92
C ILE A 115 -16.66 1.03 -14.17
N MET A 116 -15.34 0.88 -14.06
CA MET A 116 -14.53 0.50 -15.22
C MET A 116 -14.76 -0.94 -15.66
N GLY A 117 -14.97 -1.87 -14.71
CA GLY A 117 -15.35 -3.25 -15.01
C GLY A 117 -16.68 -3.35 -15.77
N GLU A 118 -17.66 -2.53 -15.39
CA GLU A 118 -18.98 -2.46 -16.06
C GLU A 118 -18.92 -1.80 -17.45
N LEU A 119 -18.13 -0.73 -17.60
CA LEU A 119 -18.07 0.05 -18.85
C LEU A 119 -17.08 -0.51 -19.88
N ASN A 120 -15.92 -0.94 -19.45
CA ASN A 120 -14.87 -1.49 -20.31
C ASN A 120 -13.81 -2.23 -19.45
N PRO A 121 -13.91 -3.56 -19.35
CA PRO A 121 -13.00 -4.39 -18.54
C PRO A 121 -11.52 -4.19 -18.88
N ASP A 122 -11.17 -3.94 -20.16
CA ASP A 122 -9.78 -3.71 -20.60
C ASP A 122 -9.16 -2.44 -19.98
N ASN A 123 -9.99 -1.49 -19.58
CA ASN A 123 -9.54 -0.25 -18.98
C ASN A 123 -9.40 -0.30 -17.43
N VAL A 124 -9.78 -1.39 -16.77
CA VAL A 124 -9.59 -1.59 -15.33
C VAL A 124 -8.13 -1.42 -14.96
N ASN A 125 -7.23 -1.98 -15.78
CA ASN A 125 -5.79 -1.85 -15.59
C ASN A 125 -5.29 -0.39 -15.57
N LYS A 126 -5.99 0.55 -16.20
CA LYS A 126 -5.62 1.97 -16.15
C LYS A 126 -5.87 2.60 -14.78
N ILE A 127 -6.89 2.14 -14.07
CA ILE A 127 -7.14 2.59 -12.69
C ILE A 127 -6.07 2.03 -11.76
N VAL A 128 -5.74 0.74 -11.90
CA VAL A 128 -4.64 0.09 -11.16
C VAL A 128 -3.31 0.79 -11.45
N LEU A 129 -3.05 1.15 -12.71
CA LEU A 129 -1.88 1.96 -13.09
C LEU A 129 -1.88 3.33 -12.41
N GLY A 130 -3.04 3.99 -12.31
CA GLY A 130 -3.19 5.24 -11.57
C GLY A 130 -2.81 5.09 -10.09
N VAL A 131 -3.27 4.01 -9.44
CA VAL A 131 -2.89 3.68 -8.06
C VAL A 131 -1.38 3.47 -7.93
N SER A 132 -0.79 2.64 -8.79
CA SER A 132 0.64 2.32 -8.75
C SER A 132 1.51 3.55 -9.04
N ALA A 133 1.18 4.31 -10.08
CA ALA A 133 1.90 5.54 -10.44
C ALA A 133 1.79 6.58 -9.32
N GLY A 134 0.60 6.75 -8.73
CA GLY A 134 0.41 7.65 -7.59
C GLY A 134 1.22 7.23 -6.36
N SER A 135 1.32 5.93 -6.09
CA SER A 135 2.12 5.43 -4.98
C SER A 135 3.62 5.66 -5.19
N ILE A 136 4.14 5.37 -6.39
CA ILE A 136 5.58 5.50 -6.69
C ILE A 136 5.99 6.96 -6.80
N LEU A 137 5.32 7.73 -7.67
CA LEU A 137 5.63 9.14 -7.87
C LEU A 137 5.28 9.94 -6.61
N GLY A 138 4.17 9.60 -5.95
CA GLY A 138 3.75 10.22 -4.71
C GLY A 138 4.80 10.10 -3.62
N LEU A 139 5.34 8.90 -3.40
CA LEU A 139 6.40 8.68 -2.41
C LEU A 139 7.64 9.52 -2.72
N SER A 140 8.12 9.44 -3.98
CA SER A 140 9.37 10.09 -4.39
C SER A 140 9.22 11.63 -4.37
N ILE A 141 8.14 12.18 -4.94
CA ILE A 141 7.93 13.62 -5.00
C ILE A 141 7.65 14.18 -3.59
N SER A 142 6.82 13.50 -2.78
CA SER A 142 6.56 13.93 -1.41
C SER A 142 7.84 13.95 -0.57
N THR A 143 8.71 12.94 -0.72
CA THR A 143 10.01 12.91 -0.05
C THR A 143 10.90 14.07 -0.51
N GLN A 144 11.00 14.30 -1.82
CA GLN A 144 11.81 15.40 -2.37
C GLN A 144 11.30 16.77 -1.93
N VAL A 145 9.99 17.01 -2.01
CA VAL A 145 9.35 18.25 -1.54
C VAL A 145 9.58 18.44 -0.04
N GLY A 146 9.45 17.37 0.73
CA GLY A 146 9.66 17.42 2.17
C GLY A 146 11.09 17.76 2.55
N VAL A 147 12.08 17.12 1.92
CA VAL A 147 13.50 17.39 2.17
C VAL A 147 13.88 18.82 1.77
N THR A 148 13.32 19.34 0.66
CA THR A 148 13.69 20.66 0.12
C THR A 148 12.99 21.80 0.83
N PHE A 149 11.69 21.67 1.15
CA PHE A 149 10.84 22.76 1.63
C PHE A 149 10.21 22.53 3.01
N GLY A 150 10.30 21.31 3.53
CA GLY A 150 9.73 20.92 4.84
C GLY A 150 8.32 20.34 4.76
N TYR A 151 7.83 19.84 5.91
CA TYR A 151 6.55 19.13 6.05
C TYR A 151 5.32 19.93 5.57
N PRO A 152 5.13 21.23 5.86
CA PRO A 152 3.96 21.96 5.39
C PRO A 152 3.83 21.97 3.86
N PHE A 153 4.94 22.05 3.13
CA PHE A 153 4.94 22.07 1.66
C PHE A 153 4.57 20.71 1.06
N VAL A 154 4.80 19.61 1.75
CA VAL A 154 4.26 18.29 1.34
C VAL A 154 2.73 18.35 1.32
N ASN A 155 2.10 18.98 2.30
CA ASN A 155 0.65 19.11 2.33
C ASN A 155 0.12 20.06 1.25
N VAL A 156 0.88 21.10 0.87
CA VAL A 156 0.58 21.94 -0.31
C VAL A 156 0.59 21.09 -1.58
N TRP A 157 1.63 20.26 -1.78
CA TRP A 157 1.72 19.35 -2.92
C TRP A 157 0.53 18.39 -2.98
N LEU A 158 0.20 17.74 -1.85
CA LEU A 158 -0.95 16.82 -1.74
C LEU A 158 -2.27 17.54 -2.04
N CYS A 159 -2.45 18.77 -1.56
CA CYS A 159 -3.62 19.59 -1.85
C CYS A 159 -3.75 19.85 -3.35
N LEU A 160 -2.67 20.30 -4.01
CA LEU A 160 -2.67 20.61 -5.45
C LEU A 160 -3.02 19.40 -6.31
N VAL A 161 -2.45 18.22 -6.01
CA VAL A 161 -2.74 16.99 -6.74
C VAL A 161 -4.21 16.59 -6.58
N ASN A 162 -4.78 16.74 -5.38
CA ASN A 162 -6.20 16.44 -5.14
C ASN A 162 -7.14 17.47 -5.79
N VAL A 163 -6.79 18.75 -5.84
CA VAL A 163 -7.54 19.78 -6.56
C VAL A 163 -7.54 19.48 -8.07
N PHE A 164 -6.41 19.08 -8.63
CA PHE A 164 -6.32 18.68 -10.04
C PHE A 164 -7.23 17.47 -10.35
N ALA A 165 -7.23 16.46 -9.49
CA ALA A 165 -8.12 15.30 -9.62
C ALA A 165 -9.60 15.70 -9.47
N LEU A 166 -9.93 16.56 -8.51
CA LEU A 166 -11.30 17.09 -8.34
C LEU A 166 -11.79 17.81 -9.60
N THR A 167 -10.95 18.64 -10.19
CA THR A 167 -11.25 19.32 -11.45
C THR A 167 -11.50 18.29 -12.57
N GLY A 168 -10.68 17.25 -12.65
CA GLY A 168 -10.87 16.13 -13.58
C GLY A 168 -12.21 15.42 -13.41
N ILE A 169 -12.60 15.10 -12.17
CA ILE A 169 -13.91 14.49 -11.87
C ILE A 169 -15.05 15.47 -12.20
N TYR A 170 -14.93 16.74 -11.82
CA TYR A 170 -15.99 17.74 -12.06
C TYR A 170 -16.27 17.93 -13.55
N LEU A 171 -15.22 18.05 -14.39
CA LEU A 171 -15.34 18.35 -15.82
C LEU A 171 -15.60 17.13 -16.69
N LEU A 172 -14.98 15.96 -16.36
CA LEU A 172 -14.93 14.82 -17.27
C LEU A 172 -15.85 13.67 -16.85
N PHE A 173 -16.18 13.55 -15.56
CA PHE A 173 -16.99 12.43 -15.07
C PHE A 173 -18.48 12.78 -15.15
N PRO A 174 -19.31 11.93 -15.80
CA PRO A 174 -20.75 12.18 -15.92
C PRO A 174 -21.48 11.88 -14.60
N LYS A 175 -22.73 12.35 -14.48
CA LYS A 175 -23.62 11.89 -13.41
C LYS A 175 -23.94 10.42 -13.66
N MET A 176 -23.77 9.59 -12.65
CA MET A 176 -24.06 8.17 -12.65
C MET A 176 -24.76 7.80 -11.34
N GLU A 177 -25.89 7.13 -11.45
CA GLU A 177 -26.64 6.65 -10.29
C GLU A 177 -25.88 5.52 -9.59
N GLY A 178 -26.07 5.40 -8.29
CA GLY A 178 -25.52 4.33 -7.49
C GLY A 178 -26.47 3.14 -7.46
N HIS A 179 -25.93 1.96 -7.19
CA HIS A 179 -26.72 0.74 -6.99
C HIS A 179 -26.36 0.12 -5.63
N PRO A 180 -27.35 -0.23 -4.78
CA PRO A 180 -27.08 -0.84 -3.49
C PRO A 180 -26.47 -2.24 -3.69
N SER A 181 -25.38 -2.54 -2.99
CA SER A 181 -24.76 -3.86 -2.95
C SER A 181 -24.72 -4.43 -1.53
N ASN A 182 -24.68 -5.77 -1.40
CA ASN A 182 -24.72 -6.43 -0.09
C ASN A 182 -23.38 -7.10 0.22
N PRO A 183 -22.55 -6.56 1.16
CA PRO A 183 -21.16 -6.99 1.37
C PRO A 183 -21.00 -8.27 2.22
N ILE A 184 -22.06 -8.75 2.91
CA ILE A 184 -21.88 -9.70 4.04
C ILE A 184 -22.11 -11.16 3.63
N LYS A 185 -22.38 -11.45 2.36
CA LYS A 185 -22.88 -12.76 1.92
C LYS A 185 -21.99 -13.98 2.22
N ASN A 186 -20.68 -13.81 2.54
CA ASN A 186 -19.75 -14.94 2.52
C ASN A 186 -18.77 -15.02 3.71
N LEU A 187 -19.10 -14.40 4.86
CA LEU A 187 -18.22 -14.41 6.06
C LEU A 187 -17.92 -15.80 6.64
N ASN A 188 -18.74 -16.80 6.34
CA ASN A 188 -18.52 -18.18 6.82
C ASN A 188 -17.22 -18.79 6.31
N PHE A 189 -16.76 -18.38 5.13
CA PHE A 189 -15.49 -18.83 4.56
C PHE A 189 -14.26 -18.39 5.36
N ALA A 190 -14.38 -17.35 6.18
CA ALA A 190 -13.29 -16.89 7.06
C ALA A 190 -12.83 -17.96 8.07
N ARG A 191 -13.67 -18.94 8.38
CA ARG A 191 -13.36 -20.02 9.33
C ARG A 191 -12.75 -21.25 8.69
N GLU A 192 -12.65 -21.30 7.36
CA GLU A 192 -12.10 -22.47 6.68
C GLU A 192 -10.59 -22.58 6.88
N LYS A 193 -10.11 -23.78 7.27
CA LYS A 193 -8.68 -24.03 7.53
C LYS A 193 -7.79 -23.68 6.34
N ARG A 194 -8.25 -23.96 5.09
CA ARG A 194 -7.50 -23.63 3.87
C ARG A 194 -7.31 -22.11 3.70
N PHE A 195 -8.31 -21.32 4.08
CA PHE A 195 -8.24 -19.87 4.06
C PHE A 195 -7.32 -19.35 5.17
N LEU A 196 -7.49 -19.81 6.41
CA LEU A 196 -6.69 -19.37 7.56
C LEU A 196 -5.20 -19.63 7.37
N VAL A 197 -4.81 -20.78 6.82
CA VAL A 197 -3.41 -21.07 6.51
C VAL A 197 -2.86 -20.15 5.43
N SER A 198 -3.67 -19.83 4.40
CA SER A 198 -3.30 -18.89 3.36
C SER A 198 -3.18 -17.46 3.89
N LEU A 199 -4.05 -17.10 4.81
CA LEU A 199 -4.05 -15.83 5.51
C LEU A 199 -2.77 -15.65 6.34
N LEU A 200 -2.39 -16.68 7.13
CA LEU A 200 -1.15 -16.66 7.92
C LEU A 200 0.09 -16.44 7.06
N PHE A 201 0.19 -17.12 5.93
CA PHE A 201 1.27 -16.91 4.96
C PHE A 201 1.35 -15.44 4.51
N THR A 202 0.20 -14.88 4.13
CA THR A 202 0.10 -13.48 3.68
C THR A 202 0.44 -12.48 4.80
N ILE A 203 0.05 -12.79 6.05
CA ILE A 203 0.38 -11.97 7.22
C ILE A 203 1.88 -11.94 7.44
N PHE A 204 2.53 -13.09 7.53
CA PHE A 204 3.96 -13.15 7.81
C PHE A 204 4.79 -12.40 6.75
N ILE A 205 4.50 -12.60 5.47
CA ILE A 205 5.22 -11.90 4.39
C ILE A 205 4.92 -10.40 4.42
N GLY A 206 3.65 -10.02 4.52
CA GLY A 206 3.25 -8.62 4.44
C GLY A 206 3.76 -7.79 5.60
N VAL A 207 3.74 -8.32 6.83
CA VAL A 207 4.30 -7.65 8.01
C VAL A 207 5.82 -7.52 7.87
N ALA A 208 6.53 -8.59 7.45
CA ALA A 208 7.97 -8.58 7.25
C ALA A 208 8.42 -7.48 6.28
N ILE A 209 7.77 -7.39 5.13
CA ILE A 209 8.07 -6.38 4.11
C ILE A 209 7.76 -4.98 4.63
N SER A 210 6.58 -4.80 5.24
CA SER A 210 6.12 -3.49 5.70
C SER A 210 6.99 -2.90 6.81
N MET A 211 7.57 -3.73 7.67
CA MET A 211 8.53 -3.30 8.69
C MET A 211 9.77 -2.63 8.09
N ILE A 212 10.27 -3.11 6.96
CA ILE A 212 11.48 -2.59 6.34
C ILE A 212 11.16 -1.44 5.38
N TYR A 213 10.20 -1.67 4.47
CA TYR A 213 9.86 -0.77 3.36
C TYR A 213 9.55 0.66 3.83
N ASN A 214 8.77 0.80 4.89
CA ASN A 214 8.31 2.11 5.36
C ASN A 214 9.41 2.92 6.08
N TYR A 215 10.53 2.30 6.40
CA TYR A 215 11.68 2.94 7.06
C TYR A 215 12.92 3.06 6.16
N PHE A 216 12.79 2.78 4.86
CA PHE A 216 13.91 2.92 3.92
C PHE A 216 14.53 4.32 3.92
N SER A 217 13.74 5.39 4.05
CA SER A 217 14.26 6.76 4.13
C SER A 217 15.21 6.92 5.32
N ILE A 218 14.86 6.36 6.49
CA ILE A 218 15.71 6.39 7.70
C ILE A 218 16.95 5.52 7.52
N VAL A 219 16.76 4.31 7.02
CA VAL A 219 17.85 3.37 6.74
C VAL A 219 18.87 4.00 5.80
N LEU A 220 18.42 4.61 4.70
CA LEU A 220 19.29 5.28 3.72
C LEU A 220 20.01 6.49 4.32
N ALA A 221 19.34 7.31 5.12
CA ALA A 221 19.93 8.49 5.73
C ALA A 221 20.93 8.13 6.83
N VAL A 222 20.57 7.21 7.74
CA VAL A 222 21.32 6.95 8.97
C VAL A 222 22.39 5.88 8.78
N LEU A 223 22.04 4.74 8.17
CA LEU A 223 22.94 3.59 8.06
C LEU A 223 23.76 3.65 6.77
N THR A 224 23.14 3.95 5.64
CA THR A 224 23.82 4.03 4.35
C THR A 224 24.50 5.38 4.12
N LYS A 225 24.12 6.42 4.89
CA LYS A 225 24.64 7.79 4.79
C LYS A 225 24.46 8.40 3.39
N VAL A 226 23.36 8.04 2.73
CA VAL A 226 22.99 8.61 1.42
C VAL A 226 22.63 10.08 1.61
N PRO A 227 23.12 11.01 0.76
CA PRO A 227 22.70 12.40 0.78
C PRO A 227 21.18 12.53 0.65
N SER A 228 20.57 13.45 1.41
CA SER A 228 19.11 13.63 1.47
C SER A 228 18.47 13.79 0.09
N ASP A 229 19.13 14.54 -0.82
CA ASP A 229 18.65 14.79 -2.19
C ASP A 229 18.59 13.51 -3.03
N SER A 230 19.38 12.48 -2.69
CA SER A 230 19.44 11.23 -3.42
C SER A 230 18.46 10.16 -2.90
N ILE A 231 17.93 10.31 -1.69
CA ILE A 231 17.01 9.33 -1.08
C ILE A 231 15.78 9.11 -1.97
N SER A 232 15.20 10.19 -2.50
CA SER A 232 14.04 10.10 -3.41
C SER A 232 14.33 9.26 -4.65
N THR A 233 15.57 9.32 -5.19
CA THR A 233 16.00 8.50 -6.34
C THR A 233 16.05 7.01 -6.00
N PHE A 234 16.54 6.65 -4.82
CA PHE A 234 16.56 5.27 -4.34
C PHE A 234 15.14 4.71 -4.18
N LEU A 235 14.23 5.50 -3.56
CA LEU A 235 12.83 5.12 -3.39
C LEU A 235 12.09 5.01 -4.73
N PHE A 236 12.38 5.90 -5.69
CA PHE A 236 11.82 5.86 -7.03
C PHE A 236 12.25 4.61 -7.80
N ALA A 237 13.56 4.28 -7.77
CA ALA A 237 14.09 3.06 -8.40
C ALA A 237 13.46 1.79 -7.81
N ASN A 238 13.33 1.73 -6.48
CA ASN A 238 12.62 0.65 -5.79
C ASN A 238 11.15 0.54 -6.26
N GLY A 239 10.45 1.66 -6.36
CA GLY A 239 9.05 1.71 -6.81
C GLY A 239 8.88 1.21 -8.25
N ILE A 240 9.73 1.63 -9.19
CA ILE A 240 9.72 1.12 -10.57
C ILE A 240 9.97 -0.40 -10.58
N ALA A 241 10.94 -0.86 -9.82
CA ALA A 241 11.22 -2.28 -9.68
C ALA A 241 10.00 -3.06 -9.15
N ALA A 242 9.23 -2.50 -8.21
CA ALA A 242 8.01 -3.12 -7.69
C ALA A 242 6.94 -3.30 -8.79
N VAL A 243 6.76 -2.31 -9.67
CA VAL A 243 5.85 -2.45 -10.83
C VAL A 243 6.31 -3.56 -11.77
N CYS A 244 7.60 -3.63 -12.07
CA CYS A 244 8.18 -4.71 -12.87
C CYS A 244 7.98 -6.08 -12.21
N GLY A 245 8.18 -6.17 -10.89
CA GLY A 245 8.00 -7.37 -10.10
C GLY A 245 6.58 -7.91 -10.14
N THR A 246 5.59 -7.03 -10.02
CA THR A 246 4.16 -7.39 -10.15
C THR A 246 3.87 -8.10 -11.48
N SER A 247 4.40 -7.56 -12.59
CA SER A 247 4.21 -8.13 -13.92
C SER A 247 4.96 -9.44 -14.11
N LEU A 248 6.21 -9.52 -13.64
CA LEU A 248 7.08 -10.69 -13.76
C LEU A 248 6.48 -11.92 -13.06
N PHE A 249 6.02 -11.77 -11.83
CA PHE A 249 5.45 -12.88 -11.07
C PHE A 249 4.07 -13.31 -11.57
N GLY A 250 3.28 -12.41 -12.14
CA GLY A 250 2.04 -12.77 -12.83
C GLY A 250 2.26 -13.83 -13.92
N TYR A 251 3.37 -13.72 -14.67
CA TYR A 251 3.75 -14.70 -15.68
C TYR A 251 4.13 -16.08 -15.08
N PHE A 252 4.85 -16.12 -13.97
CA PHE A 252 5.26 -17.38 -13.34
C PHE A 252 4.10 -18.11 -12.68
N ILE A 253 3.17 -17.41 -12.03
CA ILE A 253 1.99 -17.99 -11.37
C ILE A 253 1.05 -18.62 -12.41
N GLY A 254 0.92 -18.04 -13.61
CA GLY A 254 0.08 -18.57 -14.69
C GLY A 254 0.45 -19.97 -15.16
N LYS A 255 1.65 -20.48 -14.83
CA LYS A 255 2.13 -21.83 -15.20
C LYS A 255 1.68 -22.95 -14.24
N ARG A 256 0.75 -22.73 -13.35
CA ARG A 256 0.22 -23.70 -12.37
C ARG A 256 1.29 -24.37 -11.47
N ASN A 257 2.40 -23.74 -11.22
CA ASN A 257 3.44 -24.25 -10.35
C ASN A 257 3.50 -23.44 -9.04
N ASN A 258 3.28 -24.09 -7.91
CA ASN A 258 3.32 -23.44 -6.59
C ASN A 258 4.75 -23.31 -6.03
N LEU A 259 5.77 -23.82 -6.73
CA LEU A 259 7.16 -23.77 -6.29
C LEU A 259 7.67 -22.32 -6.10
N PRO A 260 7.38 -21.36 -6.99
CA PRO A 260 7.77 -19.96 -6.79
C PRO A 260 7.24 -19.36 -5.48
N ILE A 261 6.03 -19.76 -5.05
CA ILE A 261 5.41 -19.25 -3.82
C ILE A 261 6.14 -19.75 -2.57
N VAL A 262 6.64 -20.99 -2.59
CA VAL A 262 7.40 -21.57 -1.47
C VAL A 262 8.82 -20.98 -1.40
N ILE A 263 9.44 -20.75 -2.55
CA ILE A 263 10.81 -20.20 -2.64
C ILE A 263 10.81 -18.71 -2.30
N TYR A 264 9.74 -17.98 -2.60
CA TYR A 264 9.65 -16.54 -2.46
C TYR A 264 10.08 -16.01 -1.08
N PRO A 265 9.55 -16.50 0.07
CA PRO A 265 9.96 -15.98 1.37
C PRO A 265 11.43 -16.29 1.69
N ILE A 266 11.99 -17.38 1.16
CA ILE A 266 13.40 -17.74 1.34
C ILE A 266 14.29 -16.73 0.59
N VAL A 267 13.97 -16.45 -0.67
CA VAL A 267 14.70 -15.47 -1.48
C VAL A 267 14.62 -14.09 -0.84
N PHE A 268 13.45 -13.71 -0.36
CA PHE A 268 13.28 -12.42 0.31
C PHE A 268 14.10 -12.33 1.60
N ALA A 269 14.11 -13.38 2.43
CA ALA A 269 14.93 -13.45 3.64
C ALA A 269 16.42 -13.28 3.31
N ILE A 270 16.91 -13.94 2.25
CA ILE A 270 18.30 -13.79 1.78
C ILE A 270 18.59 -12.34 1.39
N VAL A 271 17.70 -11.69 0.63
CA VAL A 271 17.88 -10.27 0.22
C VAL A 271 17.93 -9.36 1.45
N VAL A 272 17.09 -9.59 2.46
CA VAL A 272 17.10 -8.79 3.70
C VAL A 272 18.40 -9.02 4.50
N ILE A 273 18.89 -10.25 4.58
CA ILE A 273 20.18 -10.55 5.24
C ILE A 273 21.33 -9.85 4.49
N LEU A 274 21.37 -9.98 3.17
CA LEU A 274 22.38 -9.31 2.35
C LEU A 274 22.33 -7.80 2.51
N LEU A 275 21.13 -7.22 2.52
CA LEU A 275 20.94 -5.78 2.76
C LEU A 275 21.55 -5.37 4.11
N GLY A 276 21.34 -6.16 5.17
CA GLY A 276 21.93 -5.90 6.49
C GLY A 276 23.44 -5.99 6.51
N LEU A 277 24.05 -6.91 5.75
CA LEU A 277 25.50 -7.12 5.72
C LEU A 277 26.27 -6.01 5.00
N GLY A 278 25.69 -5.36 4.01
CA GLY A 278 26.36 -4.34 3.20
C GLY A 278 25.67 -2.97 3.23
N ILE A 279 24.86 -2.71 4.24
CA ILE A 279 23.99 -1.53 4.31
C ILE A 279 24.74 -0.19 4.29
N GLU A 280 26.01 -0.18 4.72
CA GLU A 280 26.86 1.01 4.74
C GLU A 280 27.38 1.43 3.36
N VAL A 281 27.28 0.56 2.34
CA VAL A 281 27.79 0.80 0.99
C VAL A 281 26.65 1.27 0.08
N PRO A 282 26.59 2.56 -0.34
CA PRO A 282 25.44 3.10 -1.08
C PRO A 282 25.14 2.36 -2.39
N GLY A 283 26.16 2.05 -3.20
CA GLY A 283 25.98 1.34 -4.47
C GLY A 283 25.45 -0.08 -4.30
N TYR A 284 25.93 -0.80 -3.29
CA TYR A 284 25.44 -2.13 -2.93
C TYR A 284 23.97 -2.08 -2.45
N THR A 285 23.68 -1.15 -1.54
CA THR A 285 22.33 -0.93 -1.03
C THR A 285 21.35 -0.56 -2.15
N PHE A 286 21.78 0.26 -3.12
CA PHE A 286 20.94 0.63 -4.27
C PHE A 286 20.53 -0.60 -5.09
N VAL A 287 21.47 -1.49 -5.42
CA VAL A 287 21.17 -2.72 -6.18
C VAL A 287 20.23 -3.63 -5.39
N LEU A 288 20.46 -3.81 -4.10
CA LEU A 288 19.57 -4.64 -3.28
C LEU A 288 18.19 -4.03 -3.08
N LEU A 289 18.05 -2.69 -3.06
CA LEU A 289 16.75 -2.04 -3.04
C LEU A 289 15.96 -2.26 -4.34
N ILE A 290 16.61 -2.32 -5.49
CA ILE A 290 15.95 -2.70 -6.75
C ILE A 290 15.45 -4.14 -6.66
N ILE A 291 16.27 -5.07 -6.17
CA ILE A 291 15.86 -6.48 -5.99
C ILE A 291 14.72 -6.59 -4.96
N PHE A 292 14.82 -5.84 -3.86
CA PHE A 292 13.74 -5.76 -2.87
C PHE A 292 12.44 -5.27 -3.50
N GLY A 293 12.49 -4.21 -4.31
CA GLY A 293 11.33 -3.69 -5.02
C GLY A 293 10.69 -4.72 -5.95
N LEU A 294 11.49 -5.44 -6.75
CA LEU A 294 11.00 -6.53 -7.60
C LEU A 294 10.24 -7.59 -6.80
N LEU A 295 10.77 -7.96 -5.65
CA LEU A 295 10.13 -8.93 -4.75
C LEU A 295 8.89 -8.32 -4.09
N ASP A 296 8.93 -7.09 -3.61
CA ASP A 296 7.78 -6.41 -2.98
C ASP A 296 6.57 -6.33 -3.92
N GLY A 297 6.78 -5.89 -5.17
CA GLY A 297 5.73 -5.90 -6.18
C GLY A 297 5.16 -7.29 -6.45
N SER A 298 6.00 -8.31 -6.43
CA SER A 298 5.60 -9.72 -6.60
C SER A 298 4.72 -10.22 -5.45
N MET A 299 4.93 -9.72 -4.22
CA MET A 299 4.15 -10.08 -3.03
C MET A 299 2.66 -9.82 -3.23
N HIS A 300 2.29 -8.72 -3.85
CA HIS A 300 0.88 -8.39 -4.09
C HIS A 300 0.20 -9.43 -4.97
N THR A 301 0.86 -9.84 -6.07
CA THR A 301 0.35 -10.87 -6.98
C THR A 301 0.29 -12.25 -6.31
N ILE A 302 1.33 -12.62 -5.57
CA ILE A 302 1.41 -13.89 -4.83
C ILE A 302 0.30 -13.96 -3.77
N SER A 303 0.15 -12.94 -2.95
CA SER A 303 -0.81 -12.91 -1.85
C SER A 303 -2.25 -12.92 -2.36
N GLN A 304 -2.54 -12.15 -3.41
CA GLN A 304 -3.87 -12.16 -4.04
C GLN A 304 -4.21 -13.54 -4.61
N TYR A 305 -3.30 -14.12 -5.41
CA TYR A 305 -3.49 -15.47 -5.95
C TYR A 305 -3.66 -16.51 -4.84
N TRP A 306 -2.83 -16.45 -3.80
CA TRP A 306 -2.82 -17.41 -2.71
C TRP A 306 -4.11 -17.39 -1.90
N LEU A 307 -4.67 -16.21 -1.63
CA LEU A 307 -5.96 -16.06 -0.95
C LEU A 307 -7.11 -16.43 -1.87
N SER A 308 -7.13 -15.94 -3.12
CA SER A 308 -8.22 -16.20 -4.06
C SER A 308 -8.32 -17.67 -4.44
N SER A 309 -7.20 -18.38 -4.59
CA SER A 309 -7.19 -19.82 -4.86
C SER A 309 -7.62 -20.66 -3.67
N SER A 310 -7.62 -20.13 -2.44
CA SER A 310 -8.07 -20.84 -1.25
C SER A 310 -9.60 -20.95 -1.16
N ILE A 311 -10.33 -20.00 -1.72
CA ILE A 311 -11.81 -19.96 -1.73
C ILE A 311 -12.28 -19.58 -3.12
N ARG A 312 -12.28 -20.54 -4.03
CA ARG A 312 -12.76 -20.36 -5.42
C ARG A 312 -14.26 -20.16 -5.50
N GLU A 313 -14.99 -20.61 -4.49
CA GLU A 313 -16.44 -20.53 -4.38
C GLU A 313 -16.93 -19.10 -4.05
N ALA A 314 -16.07 -18.25 -3.51
CA ALA A 314 -16.40 -16.87 -3.14
C ALA A 314 -15.24 -15.90 -3.49
N PRO A 315 -14.97 -15.66 -4.77
CA PRO A 315 -13.84 -14.84 -5.22
C PRO A 315 -13.92 -13.39 -4.73
N GLU A 316 -15.12 -12.83 -4.63
CA GLU A 316 -15.33 -11.46 -4.10
C GLU A 316 -14.89 -11.36 -2.63
N PHE A 317 -15.24 -12.35 -1.80
CA PHE A 317 -14.79 -12.42 -0.42
C PHE A 317 -13.28 -12.55 -0.32
N ALA A 318 -12.68 -13.43 -1.13
CA ALA A 318 -11.23 -13.64 -1.13
C ALA A 318 -10.45 -12.39 -1.52
N ASN A 319 -10.94 -11.62 -2.52
CA ASN A 319 -10.36 -10.35 -2.94
C ASN A 319 -10.53 -9.26 -1.87
N GLY A 320 -11.70 -9.18 -1.23
CA GLY A 320 -11.94 -8.27 -0.11
C GLY A 320 -11.02 -8.57 1.08
N ALA A 321 -10.87 -9.86 1.42
CA ALA A 321 -9.98 -10.30 2.48
C ALA A 321 -8.50 -10.02 2.16
N TYR A 322 -8.08 -10.14 0.89
CA TYR A 322 -6.75 -9.75 0.46
C TYR A 322 -6.49 -8.26 0.69
N LEU A 323 -7.41 -7.40 0.28
CA LEU A 323 -7.27 -5.95 0.48
C LEU A 323 -7.24 -5.58 1.96
N PHE A 324 -8.11 -6.21 2.77
CA PHE A 324 -8.12 -6.04 4.22
C PHE A 324 -6.77 -6.39 4.82
N ILE A 325 -6.29 -7.61 4.58
CA ILE A 325 -5.08 -8.09 5.22
C ILE A 325 -3.81 -7.36 4.73
N ASN A 326 -3.79 -6.94 3.47
CA ASN A 326 -2.66 -6.17 2.93
C ASN A 326 -2.49 -4.83 3.65
N ASN A 327 -3.59 -4.09 3.88
CA ASN A 327 -3.55 -2.85 4.63
C ASN A 327 -3.29 -3.07 6.13
N MET A 328 -3.81 -4.16 6.71
CA MET A 328 -3.54 -4.55 8.10
C MET A 328 -2.06 -4.89 8.31
N ASN A 329 -1.47 -5.67 7.41
CA ASN A 329 -0.04 -5.99 7.42
C ASN A 329 0.82 -4.72 7.38
N ARG A 330 0.41 -3.76 6.55
CA ARG A 330 1.08 -2.46 6.46
C ARG A 330 1.01 -1.72 7.80
N ALA A 331 -0.17 -1.63 8.41
CA ALA A 331 -0.35 -0.97 9.69
C ALA A 331 0.49 -1.61 10.81
N VAL A 332 0.43 -2.93 10.93
CA VAL A 332 1.16 -3.70 11.95
C VAL A 332 2.67 -3.61 11.72
N GLY A 333 3.12 -3.79 10.48
CA GLY A 333 4.54 -3.74 10.14
C GLY A 333 5.15 -2.37 10.39
N ILE A 334 4.45 -1.28 10.04
CA ILE A 334 4.88 0.09 10.31
C ILE A 334 5.00 0.32 11.82
N PHE A 335 4.00 -0.06 12.59
CA PHE A 335 4.00 0.14 14.04
C PHE A 335 5.16 -0.60 14.71
N ILE A 336 5.35 -1.90 14.43
CA ILE A 336 6.45 -2.70 14.97
C ILE A 336 7.80 -2.14 14.52
N GLY A 337 7.94 -1.80 13.23
CA GLY A 337 9.17 -1.21 12.69
C GLY A 337 9.54 0.10 13.37
N GLY A 338 8.55 0.96 13.69
CA GLY A 338 8.76 2.20 14.42
C GLY A 338 9.38 1.98 15.81
N ILE A 339 8.88 1.00 16.55
CA ILE A 339 9.43 0.66 17.88
C ILE A 339 10.91 0.27 17.79
N PHE A 340 11.28 -0.53 16.77
CA PHE A 340 12.67 -0.93 16.57
C PHE A 340 13.57 0.24 16.14
N VAL A 341 13.07 1.14 15.31
CA VAL A 341 13.80 2.34 14.88
C VAL A 341 14.04 3.27 16.06
N ASP A 342 13.04 3.54 16.89
CA ASP A 342 13.17 4.41 18.07
C ASP A 342 14.12 3.82 19.12
N SER A 343 14.18 2.49 19.25
CA SER A 343 15.12 1.81 20.14
C SER A 343 16.56 1.79 19.61
N GLY A 344 16.82 2.34 18.42
CA GLY A 344 18.12 2.25 17.74
C GLY A 344 18.49 0.85 17.27
N SER A 345 17.55 -0.09 17.32
CA SER A 345 17.80 -1.53 17.07
C SER A 345 17.48 -1.94 15.64
N GLY A 346 18.14 -1.33 14.65
CA GLY A 346 18.00 -1.72 13.24
C GLY A 346 18.25 -3.22 13.00
N LEU A 347 19.13 -3.84 13.80
CA LEU A 347 19.36 -5.28 13.75
C LEU A 347 18.11 -6.08 14.15
N LEU A 348 17.39 -5.68 15.20
CA LEU A 348 16.15 -6.36 15.61
C LEU A 348 15.07 -6.27 14.52
N LEU A 349 14.97 -5.15 13.81
CA LEU A 349 14.05 -5.00 12.68
C LEU A 349 14.36 -6.03 11.59
N LEU A 350 15.64 -6.19 11.22
CA LEU A 350 16.06 -7.18 10.21
C LEU A 350 15.83 -8.62 10.67
N ILE A 351 16.21 -8.95 11.91
CA ILE A 351 16.02 -10.30 12.49
C ILE A 351 14.54 -10.66 12.53
N THR A 352 13.69 -9.74 13.00
CA THR A 352 12.24 -9.99 13.10
C THR A 352 11.62 -10.18 11.71
N SER A 353 12.03 -9.38 10.73
CA SER A 353 11.57 -9.52 9.35
C SER A 353 11.99 -10.89 8.77
N VAL A 354 13.26 -11.28 8.92
CA VAL A 354 13.76 -12.60 8.48
C VAL A 354 13.00 -13.74 9.17
N THR A 355 12.75 -13.61 10.47
CA THR A 355 11.98 -14.62 11.23
C THR A 355 10.56 -14.77 10.66
N CYS A 356 9.88 -13.67 10.33
CA CYS A 356 8.57 -13.72 9.70
C CYS A 356 8.62 -14.43 8.33
N PHE A 357 9.63 -14.17 7.49
CA PHE A 357 9.80 -14.89 6.23
C PHE A 357 10.02 -16.39 6.44
N ILE A 358 10.82 -16.78 7.42
CA ILE A 358 11.05 -18.19 7.77
C ILE A 358 9.73 -18.85 8.23
N LEU A 359 8.93 -18.15 9.05
CA LEU A 359 7.62 -18.64 9.52
C LEU A 359 6.58 -18.76 8.39
N ALA A 360 6.72 -17.99 7.30
CA ALA A 360 5.85 -18.13 6.13
C ALA A 360 6.07 -19.47 5.40
N CYS A 361 7.29 -20.02 5.38
CA CYS A 361 7.62 -21.23 4.64
C CYS A 361 6.79 -22.46 5.09
N PRO A 362 6.69 -22.82 6.38
CA PRO A 362 5.91 -23.96 6.82
C PRO A 362 4.41 -23.79 6.54
N THR A 363 3.88 -22.57 6.55
CA THR A 363 2.46 -22.33 6.21
C THR A 363 2.18 -22.63 4.73
N ALA A 364 3.08 -22.23 3.82
CA ALA A 364 2.97 -22.56 2.40
C ALA A 364 3.08 -24.06 2.16
N LEU A 365 4.07 -24.72 2.75
CA LEU A 365 4.27 -26.18 2.62
C LEU A 365 3.08 -26.97 3.18
N TYR A 366 2.55 -26.57 4.34
CA TYR A 366 1.37 -27.20 4.93
C TYR A 366 0.16 -27.12 3.99
N ARG A 367 -0.11 -25.93 3.40
CA ARG A 367 -1.21 -25.76 2.46
C ARG A 367 -1.07 -26.66 1.24
N ILE A 368 0.11 -26.73 0.63
CA ILE A 368 0.36 -27.54 -0.57
C ILE A 368 0.17 -29.02 -0.29
N LYS A 369 0.63 -29.49 0.88
CA LYS A 369 0.49 -30.91 1.29
C LYS A 369 -0.95 -31.27 1.64
N LYS A 370 -1.64 -30.42 2.39
CA LYS A 370 -2.98 -30.72 2.94
C LYS A 370 -4.11 -30.48 1.94
N PHE A 371 -3.93 -29.53 1.02
CA PHE A 371 -4.96 -29.10 0.06
C PHE A 371 -4.43 -29.16 -1.40
N PRO A 372 -4.06 -30.36 -1.92
CA PRO A 372 -3.45 -30.49 -3.25
C PRO A 372 -4.40 -30.10 -4.40
N HIS A 373 -5.72 -30.13 -4.17
CA HIS A 373 -6.75 -29.72 -5.12
C HIS A 373 -6.78 -28.19 -5.37
N LEU A 374 -6.09 -27.40 -4.57
CA LEU A 374 -5.97 -25.94 -4.73
C LEU A 374 -4.76 -25.52 -5.60
N ARG A 375 -4.10 -26.47 -6.25
CA ARG A 375 -2.98 -26.23 -7.17
C ARG A 375 -3.43 -25.57 -8.46
#